data_39eeab4a0c7fd658695a3f61abfa4109
#
_entry.id   39eeab4a0c7fd658695a3f61abfa4109
#
_cell.length_a   1.000
_cell.length_b   1.000
_cell.length_c   1.000
_cell.angle_alpha   90.00
_cell.angle_beta   90.00
_cell.angle_gamma   90.00
#
_symmetry.space_group_name_H-M   'P 1'
#
loop_
_entity.id
_entity.type
_entity.pdbx_description
1 polymer ?
#
loop_
_entity_poly.entity_id
_entity_poly.type
_entity_poly.pdbx_seq_one_letter_code
_entity_poly.pdbx_strand_id
1 'polypeptide(L)'
;MTDEERNENTSPKKEPVTEPAQEPVAEPVTEPAQEPAQKPAEEDTARFVYHWKENETAKKAPRSAKGAIAFGAVMLSAFLIALTALIAVLIFLPGNGESDKIVYVHDRDDTNATLTVQETADLCNPFTVAIQTRTSLNTGAIGTGVIMTEDGYIITNYHVVKNAMTVTVYTFDGKTYGGRTVGYDESRDIAIVKISPLAGEKFPVAKTADYESVLTGDRVVAIGTPSSLECAWTVTVGHVSYAKRTLKMTDGTTHQVIQFDAAVNPGNSGGPLINDKGEVIGIVQLKIDQNDGIGFAIPVSTIESLFEKLTSDDMSRPYLGITITNVSEGTELYFVENTAMAVTTEAPGKKYYYYDGHRVYLPEDATTVIIEKTGLYVRDVNKESGCYGIVLRGDIITAFDGQTLTYDAENGLLPDITVFDILKTKKAGDKVKLTIYRDGETVDLTVTLSSKK
;
A
#
# COMPACT_ATOMS: atom_id res chain seq x y z
N MET A 1 69.88 39.41 -25.85
CA MET A 1 69.69 40.81 -25.47
C MET A 1 68.38 40.80 -24.70
N THR A 2 68.47 40.64 -23.38
CA THR A 2 68.44 41.64 -22.33
C THR A 2 67.02 42.21 -22.18
N ASP A 3 66.38 42.31 -21.12
CA ASP A 3 66.59 42.17 -19.68
C ASP A 3 65.17 42.37 -18.98
N GLU A 4 65.01 41.64 -17.96
CA GLU A 4 64.84 42.12 -16.58
C GLU A 4 63.43 42.66 -16.16
N GLU A 5 62.87 41.90 -15.25
CA GLU A 5 62.44 42.29 -13.91
C GLU A 5 61.31 43.33 -13.73
N ARG A 6 60.22 42.96 -13.14
CA ARG A 6 59.96 43.26 -11.70
C ARG A 6 58.69 42.65 -11.15
N ASN A 7 58.97 41.93 -10.14
CA ASN A 7 58.11 41.43 -9.11
C ASN A 7 57.40 42.60 -8.36
N GLU A 8 56.06 42.67 -8.32
CA GLU A 8 55.36 43.39 -7.29
C GLU A 8 54.19 42.57 -6.75
N ASN A 9 54.48 42.07 -5.58
CA ASN A 9 53.62 41.42 -4.62
C ASN A 9 52.65 42.45 -4.04
N THR A 10 51.37 42.44 -4.42
CA THR A 10 50.32 43.19 -3.69
C THR A 10 49.24 42.21 -3.23
N SER A 11 49.38 41.80 -1.98
CA SER A 11 48.31 41.19 -1.21
C SER A 11 47.08 42.11 -1.17
N PRO A 12 45.86 41.64 -1.39
CA PRO A 12 44.70 42.46 -1.17
C PRO A 12 44.47 42.62 0.33
N LYS A 13 44.31 43.87 0.75
CA LYS A 13 43.91 44.32 2.09
C LYS A 13 42.62 43.61 2.54
N LYS A 14 42.67 42.99 3.70
CA LYS A 14 41.47 42.56 4.43
C LYS A 14 40.64 43.81 4.74
N GLU A 15 39.42 43.85 4.23
CA GLU A 15 38.38 44.74 4.77
C GLU A 15 37.94 44.21 6.13
N PRO A 16 37.57 45.09 7.07
CA PRO A 16 37.15 44.70 8.41
C PRO A 16 35.79 44.04 8.34
N VAL A 17 35.69 42.84 8.90
CA VAL A 17 34.44 42.12 9.15
C VAL A 17 33.61 42.95 10.11
N THR A 18 32.51 43.52 9.64
CA THR A 18 31.50 44.12 10.51
C THR A 18 30.76 42.96 11.20
N GLU A 19 30.83 42.97 12.56
CA GLU A 19 29.99 42.11 13.39
C GLU A 19 28.51 42.27 13.02
N PRO A 20 27.74 41.17 12.92
CA PRO A 20 26.31 41.29 12.77
C PRO A 20 25.71 41.89 14.03
N ALA A 21 24.89 42.91 13.85
CA ALA A 21 24.13 43.55 14.91
C ALA A 21 23.31 42.49 15.67
N GLN A 22 23.45 42.54 16.99
CA GLN A 22 22.61 41.74 17.91
C GLN A 22 21.15 42.14 17.70
N GLU A 23 20.31 41.20 17.36
CA GLU A 23 18.87 41.35 17.46
C GLU A 23 18.45 41.66 18.88
N PRO A 24 17.49 42.56 19.10
CA PRO A 24 17.03 42.89 20.45
C PRO A 24 16.36 41.63 21.06
N VAL A 25 16.86 41.28 22.23
CA VAL A 25 16.28 40.26 23.11
C VAL A 25 14.85 40.69 23.42
N ALA A 26 13.89 39.90 22.95
CA ALA A 26 12.49 40.09 23.32
C ALA A 26 12.33 39.89 24.82
N GLU A 27 11.74 40.88 25.49
CA GLU A 27 11.31 40.78 26.88
C GLU A 27 10.39 39.56 27.08
N PRO A 28 10.48 38.87 28.22
CA PRO A 28 9.61 37.73 28.50
C PRO A 28 8.16 38.22 28.62
N VAL A 29 7.32 37.73 27.71
CA VAL A 29 5.87 37.91 27.81
C VAL A 29 5.43 37.20 29.09
N THR A 30 4.99 37.95 30.08
CA THR A 30 4.31 37.43 31.26
C THR A 30 3.04 36.72 30.84
N GLU A 31 2.97 35.42 31.03
CA GLU A 31 1.74 34.65 30.91
C GLU A 31 0.64 35.27 31.81
N PRO A 32 -0.56 35.45 31.27
CA PRO A 32 -1.69 35.83 32.11
C PRO A 32 -2.00 34.67 33.07
N ALA A 33 -2.14 35.01 34.34
CA ALA A 33 -2.50 34.10 35.42
C ALA A 33 -3.67 33.22 35.01
N GLN A 34 -3.50 31.91 35.05
CA GLN A 34 -4.56 30.93 34.89
C GLN A 34 -5.58 31.13 36.01
N GLU A 35 -6.79 31.49 35.66
CA GLU A 35 -7.96 31.30 36.53
C GLU A 35 -8.04 29.83 36.97
N PRO A 36 -8.41 29.59 38.26
CA PRO A 36 -8.51 28.20 38.73
C PRO A 36 -9.59 27.45 37.96
N ALA A 37 -9.20 26.35 37.35
CA ALA A 37 -10.06 25.44 36.63
C ALA A 37 -11.29 25.12 37.46
N GLN A 38 -12.46 25.48 36.98
CA GLN A 38 -13.74 24.99 37.46
C GLN A 38 -13.75 23.47 37.28
N LYS A 39 -14.00 22.77 38.39
CA LYS A 39 -14.26 21.32 38.39
C LYS A 39 -15.35 21.03 37.36
N PRO A 40 -15.20 20.00 36.51
CA PRO A 40 -16.29 19.55 35.67
C PRO A 40 -17.45 19.15 36.57
N ALA A 41 -18.66 19.66 36.22
CA ALA A 41 -19.89 19.20 36.83
C ALA A 41 -19.99 17.68 36.66
N GLU A 42 -20.21 16.98 37.74
CA GLU A 42 -20.59 15.57 37.74
C GLU A 42 -21.80 15.41 36.82
N GLU A 43 -21.64 14.80 35.67
CA GLU A 43 -22.73 14.28 34.88
C GLU A 43 -23.42 13.20 35.76
N ASP A 44 -24.60 13.54 36.16
CA ASP A 44 -25.55 12.69 36.87
C ASP A 44 -25.93 11.53 35.92
N THR A 45 -25.10 10.47 35.91
CA THR A 45 -25.48 9.21 35.27
C THR A 45 -26.55 8.59 36.12
N ALA A 46 -27.79 8.94 35.81
CA ALA A 46 -28.97 8.30 36.36
C ALA A 46 -28.87 6.78 36.07
N ARG A 47 -28.30 6.04 37.03
CA ARG A 47 -28.44 4.60 37.10
C ARG A 47 -29.91 4.29 37.29
N PHE A 48 -30.60 3.84 36.26
CA PHE A 48 -31.90 3.21 36.37
C PHE A 48 -31.75 1.92 37.20
N VAL A 49 -31.90 2.03 38.47
CA VAL A 49 -32.05 0.87 39.35
C VAL A 49 -33.51 0.43 39.28
N TYR A 50 -33.78 -0.65 38.56
CA TYR A 50 -35.08 -1.31 38.57
C TYR A 50 -35.28 -1.94 39.94
N HIS A 51 -36.09 -1.30 40.81
CA HIS A 51 -36.62 -1.92 41.98
C HIS A 51 -37.81 -2.79 41.60
N TRP A 52 -37.62 -4.11 41.61
CA TRP A 52 -38.74 -5.04 41.61
C TRP A 52 -39.41 -4.97 42.99
N LYS A 53 -40.57 -4.32 43.06
CA LYS A 53 -41.47 -4.53 44.20
C LYS A 53 -42.13 -5.88 44.01
N GLU A 54 -41.80 -6.86 44.83
CA GLU A 54 -42.62 -8.04 45.03
C GLU A 54 -43.97 -7.58 45.53
N ASN A 55 -44.98 -7.62 44.68
CA ASN A 55 -46.37 -7.54 45.12
C ASN A 55 -46.80 -8.94 45.57
N GLU A 56 -46.78 -9.13 46.86
CA GLU A 56 -47.43 -10.24 47.46
C GLU A 56 -48.94 -10.24 47.17
N THR A 57 -49.42 -11.46 46.82
CA THR A 57 -50.83 -11.88 46.88
C THR A 57 -51.80 -11.34 45.84
N ALA A 58 -51.63 -11.78 44.57
CA ALA A 58 -52.84 -11.98 43.77
C ALA A 58 -53.38 -13.39 43.96
N LYS A 59 -54.59 -13.50 44.62
CA LYS A 59 -55.33 -14.74 44.72
C LYS A 59 -55.54 -15.32 43.31
N LYS A 60 -55.06 -16.55 43.09
CA LYS A 60 -55.30 -17.30 41.84
C LYS A 60 -56.81 -17.57 41.71
N ALA A 61 -57.44 -16.89 40.76
CA ALA A 61 -58.72 -17.30 40.24
C ALA A 61 -58.60 -18.64 39.50
N PRO A 62 -59.53 -19.58 39.56
CA PRO A 62 -59.43 -20.83 38.82
C PRO A 62 -59.49 -20.55 37.31
N ARG A 63 -58.43 -20.78 36.65
CA ARG A 63 -58.37 -20.66 35.18
C ARG A 63 -59.16 -21.80 34.58
N SER A 64 -60.28 -21.50 33.92
CA SER A 64 -61.02 -22.50 33.16
C SER A 64 -60.17 -22.99 32.02
N ALA A 65 -60.06 -24.30 31.79
CA ALA A 65 -59.28 -24.89 30.71
C ALA A 65 -59.62 -24.29 29.28
N LYS A 66 -60.88 -23.87 29.15
CA LYS A 66 -61.36 -23.19 27.90
C LYS A 66 -60.71 -21.84 27.63
N GLY A 67 -60.39 -21.04 28.67
CA GLY A 67 -59.69 -19.76 28.50
C GLY A 67 -58.22 -19.95 28.12
N ALA A 68 -57.54 -20.98 28.65
CA ALA A 68 -56.17 -21.30 28.34
C ALA A 68 -56.02 -21.81 26.88
N ILE A 69 -56.99 -22.62 26.42
CA ILE A 69 -57.00 -23.10 25.01
C ILE A 69 -57.27 -21.93 24.02
N ALA A 70 -58.23 -21.05 24.37
CA ALA A 70 -58.49 -19.87 23.53
C ALA A 70 -57.31 -18.92 23.46
N PHE A 71 -56.61 -18.67 24.58
CA PHE A 71 -55.40 -17.85 24.61
C PHE A 71 -54.25 -18.49 23.80
N GLY A 72 -54.04 -19.82 23.94
CA GLY A 72 -53.06 -20.57 23.16
C GLY A 72 -53.35 -20.51 21.65
N ALA A 73 -54.62 -20.61 21.24
CA ALA A 73 -55.02 -20.50 19.84
C ALA A 73 -54.77 -19.08 19.26
N VAL A 74 -55.03 -18.01 20.03
CA VAL A 74 -54.74 -16.63 19.64
C VAL A 74 -53.24 -16.40 19.51
N MET A 75 -52.45 -16.91 20.43
CA MET A 75 -50.98 -16.79 20.37
C MET A 75 -50.39 -17.58 19.21
N LEU A 76 -50.93 -18.78 18.94
CA LEU A 76 -50.48 -19.58 17.79
C LEU A 76 -50.84 -18.91 16.46
N SER A 77 -52.04 -18.33 16.33
CA SER A 77 -52.43 -17.60 15.12
C SER A 77 -51.58 -16.32 14.91
N ALA A 78 -51.29 -15.57 15.98
CA ALA A 78 -50.43 -14.42 15.95
C ALA A 78 -48.99 -14.82 15.53
N PHE A 79 -48.48 -15.93 16.05
CA PHE A 79 -47.16 -16.48 15.64
C PHE A 79 -47.15 -16.91 14.19
N LEU A 80 -48.21 -17.58 13.71
CA LEU A 80 -48.31 -17.98 12.30
C LEU A 80 -48.37 -16.75 11.34
N ILE A 81 -49.11 -15.71 11.74
CA ILE A 81 -49.17 -14.44 10.98
C ILE A 81 -47.82 -13.77 10.98
N ALA A 82 -47.10 -13.71 12.11
CA ALA A 82 -45.74 -13.14 12.16
C ALA A 82 -44.76 -13.98 11.34
N LEU A 83 -44.88 -15.31 11.37
CA LEU A 83 -44.04 -16.21 10.60
C LEU A 83 -44.29 -16.06 9.09
N THR A 84 -45.57 -15.98 8.66
CA THR A 84 -45.90 -15.74 7.25
C THR A 84 -45.47 -14.35 6.76
N ALA A 85 -45.59 -13.33 7.60
CA ALA A 85 -45.06 -12.00 7.32
C ALA A 85 -43.52 -12.02 7.20
N LEU A 86 -42.83 -12.75 8.09
CA LEU A 86 -41.37 -12.92 8.03
C LEU A 86 -40.94 -13.67 6.75
N ILE A 87 -41.65 -14.74 6.39
CA ILE A 87 -41.43 -15.51 5.18
C ILE A 87 -41.71 -14.63 3.93
N ALA A 88 -42.79 -13.84 3.95
CA ALA A 88 -43.08 -12.89 2.89
C ALA A 88 -41.97 -11.83 2.76
N VAL A 89 -41.48 -11.27 3.90
CA VAL A 89 -40.33 -10.36 3.92
C VAL A 89 -39.09 -11.05 3.39
N LEU A 90 -38.81 -12.32 3.72
CA LEU A 90 -37.66 -13.08 3.19
C LEU A 90 -37.81 -13.42 1.69
N ILE A 91 -39.03 -13.60 1.20
CA ILE A 91 -39.31 -13.88 -0.24
C ILE A 91 -39.33 -12.59 -1.06
N PHE A 92 -39.82 -11.47 -0.48
CA PHE A 92 -39.94 -10.17 -1.13
C PHE A 92 -38.86 -9.17 -0.71
N LEU A 93 -37.96 -9.48 0.26
CA LEU A 93 -36.68 -8.82 0.27
C LEU A 93 -36.06 -9.14 -1.09
N PRO A 94 -35.67 -8.13 -1.89
CA PRO A 94 -34.82 -8.39 -3.02
C PRO A 94 -33.65 -9.17 -2.43
N GLY A 95 -33.51 -10.45 -2.84
CA GLY A 95 -32.37 -11.26 -2.45
C GLY A 95 -31.14 -10.39 -2.68
N ASN A 96 -30.09 -10.57 -1.89
CA ASN A 96 -28.74 -10.13 -2.27
C ASN A 96 -28.35 -10.84 -3.56
N GLY A 97 -29.26 -10.80 -4.53
CA GLY A 97 -29.07 -11.06 -5.90
C GLY A 97 -28.41 -9.84 -6.46
N GLU A 98 -27.25 -10.06 -7.05
CA GLU A 98 -26.59 -9.19 -8.01
C GLU A 98 -26.88 -7.72 -7.70
N SER A 99 -25.93 -7.07 -7.00
CA SER A 99 -25.87 -5.61 -7.14
C SER A 99 -26.19 -5.35 -8.59
N ASP A 100 -27.33 -4.70 -8.86
CA ASP A 100 -27.61 -4.18 -10.19
C ASP A 100 -26.28 -3.55 -10.61
N LYS A 101 -25.55 -4.29 -11.45
CA LYS A 101 -24.48 -3.69 -12.21
C LYS A 101 -25.23 -2.62 -12.97
N ILE A 102 -25.11 -1.38 -12.50
CA ILE A 102 -25.45 -0.24 -13.30
C ILE A 102 -24.49 -0.36 -14.49
N VAL A 103 -24.90 -1.15 -15.46
CA VAL A 103 -24.30 -1.14 -16.78
C VAL A 103 -24.78 0.18 -17.34
N TYR A 104 -23.95 1.19 -17.21
CA TYR A 104 -24.12 2.42 -17.97
C TYR A 104 -23.96 2.02 -19.44
N VAL A 105 -25.05 1.57 -20.06
CA VAL A 105 -25.13 1.44 -21.50
C VAL A 105 -25.19 2.86 -22.03
N HIS A 106 -24.03 3.40 -22.33
CA HIS A 106 -23.91 4.61 -23.12
C HIS A 106 -24.30 4.22 -24.54
N ASP A 107 -25.62 4.25 -24.80
CA ASP A 107 -26.17 4.08 -26.13
C ASP A 107 -25.93 5.41 -26.91
N ARG A 108 -24.64 5.71 -27.13
CA ARG A 108 -24.22 6.82 -28.01
C ARG A 108 -23.56 6.19 -29.24
N ASP A 109 -24.33 6.15 -30.33
CA ASP A 109 -23.83 5.88 -31.66
C ASP A 109 -22.84 6.96 -32.19
N ASP A 110 -22.52 7.96 -31.36
CA ASP A 110 -21.63 9.05 -31.74
C ASP A 110 -20.22 8.81 -31.18
N THR A 111 -19.39 8.17 -31.99
CA THR A 111 -17.97 7.87 -31.69
C THR A 111 -17.11 9.11 -31.52
N ASN A 112 -17.66 10.32 -31.69
CA ASN A 112 -16.99 11.63 -31.54
C ASN A 112 -17.48 12.45 -30.33
N ALA A 113 -18.42 11.93 -29.52
CA ALA A 113 -18.91 12.68 -28.36
C ALA A 113 -17.88 12.71 -27.25
N THR A 114 -17.53 13.90 -26.76
CA THR A 114 -16.71 14.09 -25.57
C THR A 114 -17.48 13.66 -24.31
N LEU A 115 -16.88 12.82 -23.48
CA LEU A 115 -17.43 12.40 -22.19
C LEU A 115 -17.41 13.55 -21.19
N THR A 116 -18.42 13.66 -20.36
CA THR A 116 -18.37 14.48 -19.14
C THR A 116 -17.36 13.89 -18.15
N VAL A 117 -16.96 14.66 -17.14
CA VAL A 117 -16.07 14.16 -16.08
C VAL A 117 -16.69 12.97 -15.35
N GLN A 118 -18.00 13.01 -15.09
CA GLN A 118 -18.72 11.92 -14.45
C GLN A 118 -18.68 10.66 -15.32
N GLU A 119 -19.03 10.76 -16.59
CA GLU A 119 -18.98 9.63 -17.54
C GLU A 119 -17.58 9.07 -17.67
N THR A 120 -16.54 9.94 -17.67
CA THR A 120 -15.14 9.51 -17.67
C THR A 120 -14.80 8.71 -16.40
N ALA A 121 -15.23 9.19 -15.24
CA ALA A 121 -15.00 8.51 -13.97
C ALA A 121 -15.71 7.15 -13.93
N ASP A 122 -16.98 7.09 -14.33
CA ASP A 122 -17.78 5.86 -14.34
C ASP A 122 -17.18 4.80 -15.29
N LEU A 123 -16.64 5.22 -16.43
CA LEU A 123 -15.99 4.35 -17.40
C LEU A 123 -14.62 3.87 -16.92
N CYS A 124 -13.84 4.72 -16.22
CA CYS A 124 -12.42 4.47 -15.97
C CYS A 124 -12.12 3.96 -14.56
N ASN A 125 -12.99 4.21 -13.56
CA ASN A 125 -12.84 3.66 -12.23
C ASN A 125 -12.71 2.11 -12.22
N PRO A 126 -13.48 1.34 -13.02
CA PRO A 126 -13.39 -0.12 -12.99
C PRO A 126 -12.01 -0.69 -13.31
N PHE A 127 -11.22 -0.05 -14.18
CA PHE A 127 -9.86 -0.50 -14.50
C PHE A 127 -8.77 0.26 -13.71
N THR A 128 -9.16 1.23 -12.88
CA THR A 128 -8.24 1.93 -11.97
C THR A 128 -8.24 1.23 -10.62
N VAL A 129 -7.06 0.92 -10.10
CA VAL A 129 -6.90 0.21 -8.84
C VAL A 129 -6.08 1.00 -7.83
N ALA A 130 -6.42 0.87 -6.54
CA ALA A 130 -5.55 1.34 -5.48
C ALA A 130 -4.50 0.26 -5.15
N ILE A 131 -3.27 0.68 -4.94
CA ILE A 131 -2.15 -0.21 -4.61
C ILE A 131 -1.61 0.20 -3.25
N GLN A 132 -1.59 -0.76 -2.31
CA GLN A 132 -0.92 -0.62 -1.04
C GLN A 132 0.27 -1.57 -0.99
N THR A 133 1.41 -1.04 -0.61
CA THR A 133 2.63 -1.85 -0.43
C THR A 133 3.09 -1.80 1.01
N ARG A 134 3.79 -2.86 1.44
CA ARG A 134 4.50 -2.88 2.72
C ARG A 134 5.91 -3.37 2.51
N THR A 135 6.85 -2.72 3.15
CA THR A 135 8.25 -3.11 3.20
C THR A 135 8.52 -4.01 4.41
N SER A 136 9.73 -4.53 4.51
CA SER A 136 10.20 -5.29 5.69
C SER A 136 10.14 -4.49 7.01
N LEU A 137 10.22 -3.17 6.92
CA LEU A 137 10.10 -2.24 8.06
C LEU A 137 8.66 -1.98 8.49
N ASN A 138 7.68 -2.65 7.89
CA ASN A 138 6.25 -2.35 8.05
C ASN A 138 5.88 -0.89 7.67
N THR A 139 6.78 -0.19 6.97
CA THR A 139 6.46 1.04 6.27
C THR A 139 5.80 0.68 4.96
N GLY A 140 4.93 1.52 4.44
CA GLY A 140 4.22 1.24 3.20
C GLY A 140 4.07 2.49 2.35
N ALA A 141 3.78 2.27 1.09
CA ALA A 141 3.35 3.31 0.17
C ALA A 141 1.92 3.00 -0.30
N ILE A 142 1.18 4.06 -0.59
CA ILE A 142 -0.09 4.00 -1.30
C ILE A 142 0.14 4.63 -2.66
N GLY A 143 -0.37 3.98 -3.68
CA GLY A 143 -0.33 4.45 -5.05
C GLY A 143 -1.55 3.96 -5.82
N THR A 144 -1.51 4.17 -7.11
CA THR A 144 -2.58 3.80 -8.03
C THR A 144 -2.01 2.94 -9.15
N GLY A 145 -2.85 2.19 -9.82
CA GLY A 145 -2.47 1.39 -10.98
C GLY A 145 -3.59 1.33 -12.00
N VAL A 146 -3.25 0.87 -13.20
CA VAL A 146 -4.16 0.73 -14.33
C VAL A 146 -4.13 -0.71 -14.84
N ILE A 147 -5.27 -1.38 -14.90
CA ILE A 147 -5.40 -2.73 -15.43
C ILE A 147 -5.28 -2.69 -16.95
N MET A 148 -4.28 -3.36 -17.50
CA MET A 148 -3.97 -3.39 -18.93
C MET A 148 -4.44 -4.65 -19.64
N THR A 149 -4.73 -5.74 -18.90
CA THR A 149 -5.16 -7.01 -19.49
C THR A 149 -6.23 -7.69 -18.65
N GLU A 150 -7.11 -8.46 -19.31
CA GLU A 150 -8.20 -9.21 -18.66
C GLU A 150 -7.70 -10.24 -17.63
N ASP A 151 -6.47 -10.71 -17.76
CA ASP A 151 -5.85 -11.67 -16.85
C ASP A 151 -5.11 -11.00 -15.68
N GLY A 152 -5.11 -9.64 -15.60
CA GLY A 152 -4.70 -8.88 -14.42
C GLY A 152 -3.26 -8.36 -14.41
N TYR A 153 -2.68 -7.99 -15.55
CA TYR A 153 -1.49 -7.17 -15.60
C TYR A 153 -1.88 -5.70 -15.36
N ILE A 154 -1.21 -5.09 -14.39
CA ILE A 154 -1.45 -3.72 -13.94
C ILE A 154 -0.16 -2.93 -14.15
N ILE A 155 -0.28 -1.73 -14.75
CA ILE A 155 0.81 -0.78 -14.80
C ILE A 155 0.73 0.18 -13.62
N THR A 156 1.87 0.52 -13.05
CA THR A 156 2.02 1.53 -11.99
C THR A 156 3.42 2.13 -12.05
N ASN A 157 3.74 3.08 -11.16
CA ASN A 157 5.10 3.57 -11.04
C ASN A 157 6.00 2.60 -10.27
N TYR A 158 7.29 2.59 -10.62
CA TYR A 158 8.27 1.76 -9.92
C TYR A 158 8.44 2.17 -8.46
N HIS A 159 8.47 3.47 -8.16
CA HIS A 159 8.63 3.95 -6.79
C HIS A 159 7.48 3.50 -5.85
N VAL A 160 6.27 3.22 -6.38
CA VAL A 160 5.14 2.68 -5.59
C VAL A 160 5.43 1.27 -5.09
N VAL A 161 6.11 0.45 -5.92
CA VAL A 161 6.39 -0.98 -5.62
C VAL A 161 7.84 -1.26 -5.27
N LYS A 162 8.69 -0.22 -5.25
CA LYS A 162 10.11 -0.33 -4.88
C LYS A 162 10.25 -0.86 -3.47
N ASN A 163 11.06 -1.93 -3.31
CA ASN A 163 11.31 -2.59 -2.03
C ASN A 163 10.06 -3.17 -1.33
N ALA A 164 8.94 -3.28 -2.05
CA ALA A 164 7.74 -3.88 -1.49
C ALA A 164 7.92 -5.39 -1.26
N MET A 165 7.68 -5.84 -0.04
CA MET A 165 7.55 -7.26 0.30
C MET A 165 6.16 -7.80 -0.02
N THR A 166 5.16 -6.97 0.22
CA THR A 166 3.77 -7.28 -0.14
C THR A 166 3.18 -6.17 -0.98
N VAL A 167 2.43 -6.55 -2.00
CA VAL A 167 1.64 -5.67 -2.82
C VAL A 167 0.19 -6.11 -2.69
N THR A 168 -0.66 -5.24 -2.21
CA THR A 168 -2.11 -5.47 -2.11
C THR A 168 -2.81 -4.53 -3.08
N VAL A 169 -3.67 -5.08 -3.91
CA VAL A 169 -4.42 -4.35 -4.93
C VAL A 169 -5.90 -4.35 -4.57
N TYR A 170 -6.50 -3.18 -4.55
CA TYR A 170 -7.93 -2.96 -4.30
C TYR A 170 -8.60 -2.51 -5.58
N THR A 171 -9.65 -3.19 -5.97
CA THR A 171 -10.44 -2.88 -7.17
C THR A 171 -11.67 -2.06 -6.82
N PHE A 172 -12.21 -1.34 -7.79
CA PHE A 172 -13.36 -0.45 -7.60
C PHE A 172 -14.62 -1.19 -7.13
N ASP A 173 -14.79 -2.46 -7.47
CA ASP A 173 -15.87 -3.32 -6.98
C ASP A 173 -15.67 -3.84 -5.55
N GLY A 174 -14.66 -3.31 -4.84
CA GLY A 174 -14.40 -3.60 -3.42
C GLY A 174 -13.65 -4.91 -3.15
N LYS A 175 -13.14 -5.57 -4.18
CA LYS A 175 -12.33 -6.78 -4.00
C LYS A 175 -10.87 -6.45 -3.72
N THR A 176 -10.18 -7.43 -3.12
CA THR A 176 -8.77 -7.29 -2.75
C THR A 176 -7.99 -8.48 -3.30
N TYR A 177 -6.83 -8.19 -3.91
CA TYR A 177 -5.95 -9.18 -4.52
C TYR A 177 -4.52 -9.04 -4.01
N GLY A 178 -3.84 -10.17 -3.83
CA GLY A 178 -2.40 -10.18 -3.67
C GLY A 178 -1.73 -9.91 -5.01
N GLY A 179 -0.91 -8.87 -5.08
CA GLY A 179 -0.17 -8.49 -6.27
C GLY A 179 1.28 -8.98 -6.24
N ARG A 180 1.86 -9.17 -7.41
CA ARG A 180 3.27 -9.50 -7.60
C ARG A 180 3.88 -8.58 -8.67
N THR A 181 4.96 -7.88 -8.32
CA THR A 181 5.72 -7.14 -9.33
C THR A 181 6.42 -8.12 -10.27
N VAL A 182 6.09 -8.08 -11.56
CA VAL A 182 6.63 -8.99 -12.57
C VAL A 182 7.73 -8.37 -13.42
N GLY A 183 7.71 -7.07 -13.62
CA GLY A 183 8.73 -6.33 -14.37
C GLY A 183 8.79 -4.87 -13.92
N TYR A 184 9.91 -4.19 -14.16
CA TYR A 184 10.03 -2.74 -13.98
C TYR A 184 11.15 -2.12 -14.82
N ASP A 185 11.02 -0.84 -15.06
CA ASP A 185 12.08 0.04 -15.57
C ASP A 185 12.25 1.19 -14.56
N GLU A 186 13.34 1.15 -13.79
CA GLU A 186 13.61 2.17 -12.77
C GLU A 186 13.89 3.54 -13.38
N SER A 187 14.57 3.57 -14.55
CA SER A 187 14.93 4.81 -15.21
C SER A 187 13.71 5.59 -15.69
N ARG A 188 12.64 4.90 -16.07
CA ARG A 188 11.36 5.48 -16.51
C ARG A 188 10.27 5.47 -15.45
N ASP A 189 10.61 4.96 -14.25
CA ASP A 189 9.69 4.85 -13.14
C ASP A 189 8.40 4.07 -13.49
N ILE A 190 8.54 2.96 -14.22
CA ILE A 190 7.44 2.08 -14.62
C ILE A 190 7.60 0.72 -13.94
N ALA A 191 6.50 0.15 -13.48
CA ALA A 191 6.44 -1.24 -13.01
C ALA A 191 5.15 -1.93 -13.45
N ILE A 192 5.24 -3.25 -13.60
CA ILE A 192 4.10 -4.12 -13.87
C ILE A 192 3.83 -4.98 -12.64
N VAL A 193 2.60 -4.92 -12.16
CA VAL A 193 2.08 -5.77 -11.09
C VAL A 193 1.11 -6.78 -11.71
N LYS A 194 1.22 -8.05 -11.33
CA LYS A 194 0.30 -9.12 -11.74
C LYS A 194 -0.57 -9.51 -10.57
N ILE A 195 -1.87 -9.49 -10.78
CA ILE A 195 -2.88 -10.12 -9.93
C ILE A 195 -3.51 -11.29 -10.68
N SER A 196 -4.08 -12.23 -9.93
CA SER A 196 -4.76 -13.39 -10.54
C SER A 196 -6.26 -13.25 -10.38
N PRO A 197 -7.04 -13.35 -11.46
CA PRO A 197 -8.50 -13.34 -11.38
C PRO A 197 -9.01 -14.58 -10.63
N LEU A 198 -10.15 -14.45 -9.99
CA LEU A 198 -10.88 -15.60 -9.46
C LEU A 198 -11.38 -16.46 -10.63
N ALA A 199 -11.76 -17.73 -10.35
CA ALA A 199 -12.21 -18.65 -11.40
C ALA A 199 -13.35 -18.06 -12.23
N GLY A 200 -13.12 -17.91 -13.55
CA GLY A 200 -14.10 -17.36 -14.50
C GLY A 200 -14.21 -15.83 -14.52
N GLU A 201 -13.43 -15.13 -13.73
CA GLU A 201 -13.40 -13.67 -13.71
C GLU A 201 -12.49 -13.12 -14.82
N LYS A 202 -12.88 -11.96 -15.35
CA LYS A 202 -12.08 -11.15 -16.25
C LYS A 202 -12.05 -9.73 -15.70
N PHE A 203 -10.88 -9.15 -15.67
CA PHE A 203 -10.74 -7.76 -15.24
C PHE A 203 -11.15 -6.78 -16.35
N PRO A 204 -11.76 -5.63 -16.00
CA PRO A 204 -11.94 -4.53 -16.93
C PRO A 204 -10.59 -4.00 -17.36
N VAL A 205 -10.45 -3.63 -18.63
CA VAL A 205 -9.18 -3.24 -19.25
C VAL A 205 -9.24 -1.80 -19.72
N ALA A 206 -8.17 -1.05 -19.46
CA ALA A 206 -8.02 0.31 -19.97
C ALA A 206 -7.87 0.32 -21.48
N LYS A 207 -8.52 1.29 -22.12
CA LYS A 207 -8.28 1.62 -23.52
C LYS A 207 -7.20 2.70 -23.58
N THR A 208 -6.20 2.52 -24.42
CA THR A 208 -5.11 3.49 -24.63
C THR A 208 -5.42 4.38 -25.83
N ALA A 209 -5.00 5.65 -25.77
CA ALA A 209 -5.11 6.59 -26.88
C ALA A 209 -3.89 6.52 -27.79
N ASP A 210 -4.04 6.97 -29.03
CA ASP A 210 -2.89 7.31 -29.84
C ASP A 210 -2.20 8.56 -29.26
N TYR A 211 -0.97 8.39 -28.76
CA TYR A 211 -0.21 9.48 -28.16
C TYR A 211 0.03 10.66 -29.10
N GLU A 212 0.15 10.40 -30.43
CA GLU A 212 0.35 11.45 -31.41
C GLU A 212 -0.87 12.40 -31.51
N SER A 213 -2.05 11.93 -31.08
CA SER A 213 -3.28 12.72 -31.06
C SER A 213 -3.38 13.68 -29.86
N VAL A 214 -2.50 13.57 -28.86
CA VAL A 214 -2.53 14.39 -27.63
C VAL A 214 -2.00 15.79 -27.93
N LEU A 215 -2.80 16.79 -27.66
CA LEU A 215 -2.47 18.21 -27.92
C LEU A 215 -2.41 19.03 -26.62
N THR A 216 -1.59 20.06 -26.63
CA THR A 216 -1.61 21.06 -25.56
C THR A 216 -2.96 21.80 -25.56
N GLY A 217 -3.58 21.88 -24.38
CA GLY A 217 -4.92 22.43 -24.18
C GLY A 217 -6.02 21.38 -24.09
N ASP A 218 -5.74 20.11 -24.42
CA ASP A 218 -6.72 19.03 -24.25
C ASP A 218 -7.14 18.91 -22.79
N ARG A 219 -8.43 18.71 -22.55
CA ARG A 219 -8.95 18.41 -21.21
C ARG A 219 -8.50 17.01 -20.79
N VAL A 220 -8.07 16.90 -19.54
CA VAL A 220 -7.67 15.63 -18.94
C VAL A 220 -8.31 15.39 -17.59
N VAL A 221 -8.51 14.12 -17.28
CA VAL A 221 -8.97 13.63 -15.99
C VAL A 221 -7.89 12.70 -15.44
N ALA A 222 -7.49 12.93 -14.19
CA ALA A 222 -6.61 12.00 -13.47
C ALA A 222 -7.42 11.32 -12.36
N ILE A 223 -7.24 10.02 -12.20
CA ILE A 223 -7.88 9.22 -11.16
C ILE A 223 -6.79 8.58 -10.31
N GLY A 224 -6.96 8.67 -8.97
CA GLY A 224 -5.95 8.16 -8.07
C GLY A 224 -6.41 7.90 -6.65
N THR A 225 -5.45 7.57 -5.78
CA THR A 225 -5.66 7.23 -4.37
C THR A 225 -4.82 8.15 -3.47
N PRO A 226 -5.13 9.46 -3.40
CA PRO A 226 -4.32 10.41 -2.65
C PRO A 226 -4.37 10.12 -1.15
N SER A 227 -3.20 10.11 -0.51
CA SER A 227 -2.98 10.06 0.93
C SER A 227 -3.40 8.78 1.64
N SER A 228 -4.56 8.20 1.38
CA SER A 228 -5.07 7.00 2.06
C SER A 228 -6.03 6.19 1.17
N LEU A 229 -6.31 4.95 1.56
CA LEU A 229 -7.27 4.10 0.83
C LEU A 229 -8.70 4.63 0.87
N GLU A 230 -9.06 5.40 1.89
CA GLU A 230 -10.38 6.05 1.99
C GLU A 230 -10.58 7.11 0.89
N CYS A 231 -9.48 7.62 0.34
CA CYS A 231 -9.47 8.56 -0.77
C CYS A 231 -9.29 7.88 -2.14
N ALA A 232 -9.39 6.55 -2.21
CA ALA A 232 -9.27 5.83 -3.48
C ALA A 232 -10.30 6.32 -4.50
N TRP A 233 -9.92 6.29 -5.79
CA TRP A 233 -10.70 6.76 -6.94
C TRP A 233 -11.06 8.25 -6.88
N THR A 234 -10.21 9.06 -6.25
CA THR A 234 -10.33 10.53 -6.32
C THR A 234 -10.08 10.98 -7.75
N VAL A 235 -10.99 11.80 -8.24
CA VAL A 235 -10.97 12.37 -9.59
C VAL A 235 -10.49 13.81 -9.53
N THR A 236 -9.52 14.16 -10.36
CA THR A 236 -9.09 15.55 -10.57
C THR A 236 -9.12 15.90 -12.06
N VAL A 237 -9.37 17.15 -12.39
CA VAL A 237 -9.56 17.62 -13.76
C VAL A 237 -8.59 18.74 -14.05
N GLY A 238 -8.07 18.77 -15.26
CA GLY A 238 -7.19 19.82 -15.75
C GLY A 238 -7.05 19.74 -17.26
N HIS A 239 -5.94 20.29 -17.75
CA HIS A 239 -5.61 20.34 -19.18
C HIS A 239 -4.18 19.92 -19.40
N VAL A 240 -3.87 19.44 -20.58
CA VAL A 240 -2.49 19.23 -21.02
C VAL A 240 -1.82 20.59 -21.15
N SER A 241 -0.88 20.90 -20.26
CA SER A 241 -0.09 22.14 -20.31
C SER A 241 0.99 22.08 -21.38
N TYR A 242 1.53 20.87 -21.68
CA TYR A 242 2.49 20.62 -22.75
C TYR A 242 2.53 19.12 -23.12
N ALA A 243 2.15 18.79 -24.34
CA ALA A 243 1.91 17.40 -24.75
C ALA A 243 3.18 16.53 -24.84
N LYS A 244 4.31 17.08 -25.31
CA LYS A 244 5.53 16.33 -25.64
C LYS A 244 6.77 16.99 -25.02
N ARG A 245 6.76 17.22 -23.70
CA ARG A 245 7.88 17.85 -22.98
C ARG A 245 9.05 16.87 -22.83
N THR A 246 10.25 17.33 -23.16
CA THR A 246 11.47 16.57 -22.88
C THR A 246 12.10 17.06 -21.59
N LEU A 247 12.24 16.18 -20.62
CA LEU A 247 12.91 16.44 -19.33
C LEU A 247 14.27 15.74 -19.30
N LYS A 248 15.29 16.45 -18.83
CA LYS A 248 16.60 15.86 -18.54
C LYS A 248 16.59 15.40 -17.08
N MET A 249 16.83 14.13 -16.89
CA MET A 249 16.88 13.50 -15.57
C MET A 249 18.24 13.72 -14.91
N THR A 250 18.33 13.48 -13.60
CA THR A 250 19.56 13.64 -12.82
C THR A 250 20.68 12.67 -13.24
N ASP A 251 20.32 11.52 -13.81
CA ASP A 251 21.25 10.52 -14.37
C ASP A 251 21.76 10.89 -15.77
N GLY A 252 21.31 12.04 -16.30
CA GLY A 252 21.69 12.55 -17.64
C GLY A 252 20.81 12.01 -18.78
N THR A 253 19.89 11.08 -18.53
CA THR A 253 18.94 10.61 -19.54
C THR A 253 17.89 11.67 -19.85
N THR A 254 17.22 11.54 -21.00
CA THR A 254 16.11 12.42 -21.38
C THR A 254 14.84 11.60 -21.59
N HIS A 255 13.74 12.06 -20.97
CA HIS A 255 12.47 11.40 -21.09
C HIS A 255 11.41 12.35 -21.64
N GLN A 256 10.56 11.84 -22.50
CA GLN A 256 9.36 12.56 -22.91
C GLN A 256 8.29 12.34 -21.87
N VAL A 257 7.57 13.42 -21.51
CA VAL A 257 6.47 13.42 -20.56
C VAL A 257 5.33 14.31 -21.05
N ILE A 258 4.13 14.04 -20.61
CA ILE A 258 2.98 14.93 -20.73
C ILE A 258 2.97 15.82 -19.48
N GLN A 259 3.01 17.13 -19.66
CA GLN A 259 2.78 18.07 -18.57
C GLN A 259 1.29 18.46 -18.53
N PHE A 260 0.71 18.49 -17.34
CA PHE A 260 -0.71 18.85 -17.12
C PHE A 260 -0.89 19.59 -15.80
N ASP A 261 -2.06 20.23 -15.61
CA ASP A 261 -2.38 21.06 -14.45
C ASP A 261 -3.45 20.49 -13.52
N ALA A 262 -3.98 19.28 -13.78
CA ALA A 262 -4.83 18.60 -12.83
C ALA A 262 -4.08 18.39 -11.50
N ALA A 263 -4.79 18.48 -10.37
CA ALA A 263 -4.18 18.34 -9.06
C ALA A 263 -3.57 16.94 -8.86
N VAL A 264 -2.27 16.90 -8.56
CA VAL A 264 -1.50 15.69 -8.27
C VAL A 264 -1.01 15.73 -6.82
N ASN A 265 -1.31 14.69 -6.09
CA ASN A 265 -0.86 14.47 -4.70
C ASN A 265 -0.22 13.09 -4.55
N PRO A 266 0.60 12.87 -3.50
CA PRO A 266 1.12 11.53 -3.18
C PRO A 266 -0.03 10.51 -3.10
N GLY A 267 0.08 9.43 -3.88
CA GLY A 267 -0.94 8.40 -4.04
C GLY A 267 -1.64 8.41 -5.41
N ASN A 268 -1.63 9.53 -6.16
CA ASN A 268 -2.09 9.53 -7.56
C ASN A 268 -1.06 8.89 -8.50
N SER A 269 0.18 8.73 -8.06
CA SER A 269 1.26 8.08 -8.82
C SER A 269 0.84 6.68 -9.27
N GLY A 270 1.05 6.38 -10.54
CA GLY A 270 0.67 5.12 -11.19
C GLY A 270 -0.77 5.11 -11.71
N GLY A 271 -1.57 6.13 -11.42
CA GLY A 271 -2.94 6.28 -11.92
C GLY A 271 -3.00 6.75 -13.37
N PRO A 272 -4.16 6.57 -14.03
CA PRO A 272 -4.36 7.00 -15.40
C PRO A 272 -4.49 8.53 -15.51
N LEU A 273 -3.87 9.10 -16.55
CA LEU A 273 -4.24 10.37 -17.14
C LEU A 273 -5.09 10.08 -18.38
N ILE A 274 -6.31 10.60 -18.42
CA ILE A 274 -7.38 10.18 -19.32
C ILE A 274 -7.83 11.37 -20.17
N ASN A 275 -8.09 11.13 -21.46
CA ASN A 275 -8.64 12.13 -22.37
C ASN A 275 -10.18 12.21 -22.27
N ASP A 276 -10.80 13.08 -23.06
CA ASP A 276 -12.23 13.28 -23.13
C ASP A 276 -13.03 12.15 -23.81
N LYS A 277 -12.34 11.11 -24.29
CA LYS A 277 -12.93 9.88 -24.85
C LYS A 277 -12.86 8.70 -23.87
N GLY A 278 -12.34 8.92 -22.65
CA GLY A 278 -12.13 7.84 -21.68
C GLY A 278 -10.92 6.95 -21.99
N GLU A 279 -9.98 7.43 -22.79
CA GLU A 279 -8.78 6.69 -23.17
C GLU A 279 -7.58 7.18 -22.34
N VAL A 280 -6.73 6.25 -21.92
CA VAL A 280 -5.51 6.56 -21.16
C VAL A 280 -4.46 7.12 -22.11
N ILE A 281 -4.02 8.36 -21.85
CA ILE A 281 -2.95 9.03 -22.62
C ILE A 281 -1.59 8.90 -21.94
N GLY A 282 -1.58 8.60 -20.63
CA GLY A 282 -0.36 8.42 -19.84
C GLY A 282 -0.61 7.96 -18.43
N ILE A 283 0.47 7.66 -17.71
CA ILE A 283 0.45 7.26 -16.31
C ILE A 283 1.01 8.41 -15.47
N VAL A 284 0.21 8.88 -14.51
CA VAL A 284 0.57 9.98 -13.62
C VAL A 284 1.83 9.60 -12.84
N GLN A 285 2.83 10.47 -12.90
CA GLN A 285 4.06 10.38 -12.12
C GLN A 285 4.06 11.49 -11.07
N LEU A 286 4.64 11.22 -9.90
CA LEU A 286 4.73 12.22 -8.86
C LEU A 286 5.52 13.44 -9.37
N LYS A 287 5.05 14.60 -8.98
CA LYS A 287 5.61 15.93 -9.16
C LYS A 287 7.15 15.97 -9.02
N ILE A 288 7.85 16.49 -10.01
CA ILE A 288 9.31 16.64 -10.00
C ILE A 288 9.75 17.78 -9.06
N ASP A 289 8.84 18.73 -8.75
CA ASP A 289 9.08 19.86 -7.85
C ASP A 289 7.82 20.22 -7.04
N GLN A 290 8.02 20.91 -5.91
CA GLN A 290 6.93 21.33 -4.99
C GLN A 290 6.05 22.46 -5.55
N ASN A 291 5.99 22.64 -6.87
CA ASN A 291 5.17 23.68 -7.49
C ASN A 291 3.74 23.21 -7.74
N ASP A 292 2.75 23.87 -7.17
CA ASP A 292 1.34 23.56 -7.39
C ASP A 292 0.93 23.82 -8.85
N GLY A 293 0.09 22.95 -9.42
CA GLY A 293 -0.39 23.07 -10.78
C GLY A 293 0.57 22.57 -11.88
N ILE A 294 1.63 21.83 -11.52
CA ILE A 294 2.51 21.17 -12.49
C ILE A 294 2.56 19.68 -12.20
N GLY A 295 1.81 18.91 -12.96
CA GLY A 295 1.85 17.45 -12.97
C GLY A 295 2.58 16.92 -14.21
N PHE A 296 3.10 15.71 -14.11
CA PHE A 296 3.71 15.00 -15.24
C PHE A 296 3.13 13.60 -15.34
N ALA A 297 3.00 13.11 -16.58
CA ALA A 297 2.62 11.74 -16.86
C ALA A 297 3.58 11.11 -17.87
N ILE A 298 3.86 9.83 -17.68
CA ILE A 298 4.61 9.01 -18.62
C ILE A 298 3.69 8.71 -19.81
N PRO A 299 4.06 9.01 -21.04
CA PRO A 299 3.20 8.80 -22.20
C PRO A 299 2.84 7.32 -22.39
N VAL A 300 1.61 7.04 -22.83
CA VAL A 300 1.16 5.68 -23.13
C VAL A 300 2.03 4.96 -24.14
N SER A 301 2.56 5.65 -25.13
CA SER A 301 3.49 5.07 -26.12
C SER A 301 4.78 4.49 -25.50
N THR A 302 5.29 5.15 -24.44
CA THR A 302 6.43 4.62 -23.67
C THR A 302 6.01 3.34 -22.94
N ILE A 303 4.81 3.31 -22.37
CA ILE A 303 4.26 2.17 -21.64
C ILE A 303 4.11 0.97 -22.59
N GLU A 304 3.45 1.15 -23.72
CA GLU A 304 3.22 0.10 -24.70
C GLU A 304 4.52 -0.51 -25.22
N SER A 305 5.52 0.35 -25.49
CA SER A 305 6.85 -0.10 -25.94
C SER A 305 7.59 -0.96 -24.92
N LEU A 306 7.29 -0.81 -23.62
CA LEU A 306 7.93 -1.54 -22.54
C LEU A 306 7.09 -2.71 -22.04
N PHE A 307 5.78 -2.67 -22.24
CA PHE A 307 4.85 -3.61 -21.63
C PHE A 307 5.18 -5.08 -22.01
N GLU A 308 5.34 -5.36 -23.31
CA GLU A 308 5.71 -6.70 -23.79
C GLU A 308 7.06 -7.15 -23.18
N LYS A 309 8.04 -6.26 -23.15
CA LYS A 309 9.36 -6.55 -22.58
C LYS A 309 9.28 -6.83 -21.08
N LEU A 310 8.48 -6.04 -20.34
CA LEU A 310 8.37 -6.16 -18.89
C LEU A 310 7.43 -7.32 -18.44
N THR A 311 6.60 -7.84 -19.32
CA THR A 311 5.73 -8.98 -19.09
C THR A 311 6.25 -10.29 -19.67
N SER A 312 7.28 -10.25 -20.54
CA SER A 312 7.87 -11.44 -21.13
C SER A 312 8.53 -12.33 -20.08
N ASP A 313 8.47 -13.65 -20.29
CA ASP A 313 9.08 -14.66 -19.39
C ASP A 313 10.60 -14.49 -19.21
N ASP A 314 11.25 -13.74 -20.11
CA ASP A 314 12.68 -13.44 -20.04
C ASP A 314 13.06 -12.52 -18.85
N MET A 315 12.05 -11.89 -18.21
CA MET A 315 12.19 -11.10 -16.98
C MET A 315 11.85 -11.90 -15.72
N SER A 316 11.85 -13.24 -15.80
CA SER A 316 11.65 -14.08 -14.60
C SER A 316 12.72 -13.76 -13.56
N ARG A 317 12.33 -13.01 -12.53
CA ARG A 317 13.25 -12.63 -11.47
C ARG A 317 13.67 -13.86 -10.68
N PRO A 318 14.96 -13.98 -10.45
CA PRO A 318 15.42 -15.00 -9.55
C PRO A 318 14.83 -14.76 -8.17
N TYR A 319 14.36 -15.80 -7.52
CA TYR A 319 13.88 -15.70 -6.15
C TYR A 319 14.31 -16.93 -5.34
N LEU A 320 14.52 -16.71 -4.05
CA LEU A 320 14.89 -17.76 -3.12
C LEU A 320 13.71 -18.65 -2.74
N GLY A 321 12.50 -18.09 -2.75
CA GLY A 321 11.29 -18.78 -2.31
C GLY A 321 11.23 -19.00 -0.81
N ILE A 322 11.79 -18.09 -0.05
CA ILE A 322 11.74 -18.08 1.42
C ILE A 322 10.99 -16.86 1.91
N THR A 323 10.30 -16.99 3.02
CA THR A 323 9.72 -15.86 3.75
C THR A 323 10.60 -15.55 4.94
N ILE A 324 11.07 -14.31 5.03
CA ILE A 324 12.07 -13.87 6.00
C ILE A 324 11.57 -12.74 6.90
N THR A 325 12.26 -12.54 8.00
CA THR A 325 12.11 -11.38 8.88
C THR A 325 13.49 -10.93 9.33
N ASN A 326 13.76 -9.62 9.26
CA ASN A 326 14.97 -9.04 9.83
C ASN A 326 14.97 -9.20 11.36
N VAL A 327 16.06 -9.69 11.89
CA VAL A 327 16.21 -9.94 13.32
C VAL A 327 17.59 -9.51 13.81
N SER A 328 17.64 -9.05 15.07
CA SER A 328 18.89 -8.74 15.78
C SER A 328 19.10 -9.76 16.89
N GLU A 329 20.35 -10.04 17.21
CA GLU A 329 20.73 -10.88 18.34
C GLU A 329 20.09 -10.35 19.64
N GLY A 330 19.53 -11.24 20.45
CA GLY A 330 18.82 -10.93 21.68
C GLY A 330 17.34 -10.55 21.48
N THR A 331 16.86 -10.39 20.23
CA THR A 331 15.43 -10.16 19.97
C THR A 331 14.61 -11.38 20.36
N GLU A 332 13.53 -11.18 21.10
CA GLU A 332 12.55 -12.22 21.39
C GLU A 332 11.38 -12.09 20.41
N LEU A 333 11.00 -13.19 19.75
CA LEU A 333 9.93 -13.25 18.77
C LEU A 333 8.76 -14.10 19.27
N TYR A 334 7.55 -13.64 19.02
CA TYR A 334 6.30 -14.39 19.13
C TYR A 334 5.64 -14.48 17.76
N PHE A 335 5.07 -15.63 17.43
CA PHE A 335 4.46 -15.85 16.11
C PHE A 335 2.93 -15.87 16.20
N VAL A 336 2.29 -14.95 15.47
CA VAL A 336 0.85 -14.91 15.26
C VAL A 336 0.58 -15.30 13.81
N GLU A 337 -0.07 -16.41 13.56
CA GLU A 337 -0.41 -16.89 12.20
C GLU A 337 0.77 -16.82 11.20
N ASN A 338 1.95 -17.25 11.59
CA ASN A 338 3.20 -17.15 10.81
C ASN A 338 3.80 -15.73 10.68
N THR A 339 3.23 -14.72 11.30
CA THR A 339 3.83 -13.38 11.38
C THR A 339 4.70 -13.30 12.63
N ALA A 340 5.97 -12.94 12.46
CA ALA A 340 6.89 -12.74 13.58
C ALA A 340 6.67 -11.35 14.20
N MET A 341 6.40 -11.32 15.48
CA MET A 341 6.21 -10.11 16.28
C MET A 341 7.35 -9.97 17.29
N ALA A 342 8.03 -8.81 17.30
CA ALA A 342 9.02 -8.53 18.32
C ALA A 342 8.34 -8.36 19.68
N VAL A 343 8.86 -9.06 20.69
CA VAL A 343 8.33 -9.04 22.05
C VAL A 343 9.03 -7.97 22.87
N THR A 344 8.24 -7.22 23.62
CA THR A 344 8.73 -6.24 24.60
C THR A 344 8.32 -6.69 25.99
N THR A 345 9.22 -6.58 26.97
CA THR A 345 8.95 -6.90 28.37
C THR A 345 8.82 -5.61 29.18
N GLU A 346 7.70 -5.43 29.88
CA GLU A 346 7.52 -4.34 30.85
C GLU A 346 7.59 -4.86 32.30
N ALA A 347 7.90 -4.00 33.24
CA ALA A 347 7.85 -4.35 34.67
C ALA A 347 6.40 -4.52 35.13
N PRO A 348 6.05 -5.59 35.88
CA PRO A 348 6.86 -6.63 36.52
C PRO A 348 7.02 -7.93 35.68
N GLY A 349 7.46 -7.86 34.44
CA GLY A 349 7.77 -9.05 33.63
C GLY A 349 6.65 -9.46 32.65
N LYS A 350 5.64 -8.63 32.46
CA LYS A 350 4.61 -8.87 31.44
C LYS A 350 5.19 -8.64 30.04
N LYS A 351 4.95 -9.60 29.14
CA LYS A 351 5.39 -9.55 27.75
C LYS A 351 4.24 -9.12 26.84
N TYR A 352 4.53 -8.29 25.85
CA TYR A 352 3.56 -7.83 24.86
C TYR A 352 4.25 -7.62 23.51
N TYR A 353 3.45 -7.52 22.44
CA TYR A 353 3.87 -7.07 21.12
C TYR A 353 2.89 -6.00 20.60
N TYR A 354 3.27 -5.28 19.55
CA TYR A 354 2.38 -4.34 18.88
C TYR A 354 1.72 -5.01 17.68
N TYR A 355 0.40 -4.92 17.60
CA TYR A 355 -0.39 -5.37 16.47
C TYR A 355 -1.34 -4.23 16.08
N ASP A 356 -1.25 -3.78 14.83
CA ASP A 356 -2.05 -2.67 14.28
C ASP A 356 -2.04 -1.41 15.17
N GLY A 357 -0.84 -1.05 15.67
CA GLY A 357 -0.64 0.10 16.56
C GLY A 357 -1.08 -0.10 18.01
N HIS A 358 -1.70 -1.24 18.34
CA HIS A 358 -2.17 -1.57 19.67
C HIS A 358 -1.23 -2.54 20.40
N ARG A 359 -1.11 -2.36 21.71
CA ARG A 359 -0.36 -3.26 22.59
C ARG A 359 -1.19 -4.50 22.90
N VAL A 360 -0.68 -5.69 22.55
CA VAL A 360 -1.30 -6.99 22.79
C VAL A 360 -0.42 -7.79 23.74
N TYR A 361 -0.94 -8.19 24.90
CA TYR A 361 -0.19 -8.98 25.86
C TYR A 361 -0.16 -10.45 25.45
N LEU A 362 1.02 -11.09 25.65
CA LEU A 362 1.19 -12.50 25.39
C LEU A 362 0.40 -13.35 26.40
N PRO A 363 -0.17 -14.49 25.97
CA PRO A 363 -0.65 -15.51 26.88
C PRO A 363 0.45 -16.01 27.84
N GLU A 364 0.11 -16.48 29.02
CA GLU A 364 1.10 -16.98 30.01
C GLU A 364 1.88 -18.22 29.50
N ASP A 365 1.26 -18.99 28.60
CA ASP A 365 1.81 -20.18 27.97
C ASP A 365 2.42 -19.93 26.59
N ALA A 366 2.59 -18.65 26.20
CA ALA A 366 3.13 -18.28 24.89
C ALA A 366 4.57 -18.78 24.72
N THR A 367 4.81 -19.50 23.65
CA THR A 367 6.17 -19.91 23.26
C THR A 367 6.82 -18.83 22.44
N THR A 368 7.96 -18.34 22.89
CA THR A 368 8.76 -17.33 22.21
C THR A 368 10.09 -17.91 21.73
N VAL A 369 10.71 -17.30 20.74
CA VAL A 369 12.04 -17.65 20.23
C VAL A 369 12.99 -16.51 20.47
N ILE A 370 14.12 -16.79 21.15
CA ILE A 370 15.21 -15.82 21.33
C ILE A 370 16.16 -15.95 20.16
N ILE A 371 16.44 -14.85 19.50
CA ILE A 371 17.34 -14.79 18.34
C ILE A 371 18.79 -14.76 18.80
N GLU A 372 19.56 -15.74 18.36
CA GLU A 372 20.96 -15.92 18.76
C GLU A 372 21.95 -15.20 17.83
N LYS A 373 21.52 -14.78 16.64
CA LYS A 373 22.36 -14.07 15.66
C LYS A 373 21.57 -13.02 14.89
N THR A 374 22.21 -11.90 14.60
CA THR A 374 21.66 -10.89 13.70
C THR A 374 21.65 -11.41 12.26
N GLY A 375 20.55 -11.23 11.54
CA GLY A 375 20.39 -11.66 10.16
C GLY A 375 18.94 -11.73 9.68
N LEU A 376 18.68 -12.63 8.75
CA LEU A 376 17.34 -12.90 8.20
C LEU A 376 16.81 -14.21 8.75
N TYR A 377 15.85 -14.15 9.65
CA TYR A 377 15.16 -15.32 10.19
C TYR A 377 14.19 -15.88 9.15
N VAL A 378 14.33 -17.16 8.81
CA VAL A 378 13.49 -17.88 7.85
C VAL A 378 12.21 -18.34 8.54
N ARG A 379 11.07 -17.76 8.14
CA ARG A 379 9.74 -18.11 8.65
C ARG A 379 9.09 -19.27 7.89
N ASP A 380 9.31 -19.30 6.56
CA ASP A 380 8.73 -20.31 5.69
C ASP A 380 9.57 -20.51 4.43
N VAL A 381 9.44 -21.69 3.81
CA VAL A 381 10.13 -22.05 2.57
C VAL A 381 9.11 -22.61 1.58
N ASN A 382 9.00 -21.97 0.41
CA ASN A 382 8.10 -22.42 -0.66
C ASN A 382 8.55 -23.80 -1.20
N LYS A 383 7.62 -24.74 -1.26
CA LYS A 383 7.86 -26.12 -1.73
C LYS A 383 8.34 -26.22 -3.17
N GLU A 384 8.03 -25.22 -4.00
CA GLU A 384 8.43 -25.18 -5.41
C GLU A 384 9.76 -24.44 -5.63
N SER A 385 10.43 -24.00 -4.56
CA SER A 385 11.69 -23.26 -4.65
C SER A 385 12.91 -24.15 -4.58
N GLY A 386 14.02 -23.70 -5.14
CA GLY A 386 15.32 -24.37 -5.01
C GLY A 386 15.92 -24.32 -3.59
N CYS A 387 15.28 -23.63 -2.66
CA CYS A 387 15.62 -23.65 -1.23
C CYS A 387 14.92 -24.79 -0.46
N TYR A 388 13.85 -25.38 -1.03
CA TYR A 388 13.06 -26.38 -0.33
C TYR A 388 13.90 -27.61 0.05
N GLY A 389 13.83 -28.01 1.31
CA GLY A 389 14.61 -29.12 1.87
C GLY A 389 16.10 -28.84 2.14
N ILE A 390 16.59 -27.64 1.75
CA ILE A 390 17.96 -27.18 2.00
C ILE A 390 17.95 -26.13 3.12
N VAL A 391 17.14 -25.09 2.96
CA VAL A 391 16.88 -24.06 3.97
C VAL A 391 15.67 -24.49 4.78
N LEU A 392 15.71 -24.28 6.09
CA LEU A 392 14.66 -24.70 7.00
C LEU A 392 14.07 -23.49 7.72
N ARG A 393 12.82 -23.63 8.16
CA ARG A 393 12.23 -22.69 9.11
C ARG A 393 13.06 -22.66 10.38
N GLY A 394 13.41 -21.46 10.86
CA GLY A 394 14.26 -21.28 12.03
C GLY A 394 15.71 -20.95 11.68
N ASP A 395 16.16 -21.17 10.46
CA ASP A 395 17.48 -20.71 10.01
C ASP A 395 17.59 -19.18 10.11
N ILE A 396 18.79 -18.71 10.43
CA ILE A 396 19.11 -17.27 10.34
C ILE A 396 20.19 -17.10 9.27
N ILE A 397 19.84 -16.46 8.16
CA ILE A 397 20.81 -16.17 7.10
C ILE A 397 21.67 -15.00 7.56
N THR A 398 22.98 -15.22 7.67
CA THR A 398 23.96 -14.24 8.15
C THR A 398 24.83 -13.68 7.03
N ALA A 399 24.97 -14.42 5.91
CA ALA A 399 25.63 -13.92 4.70
C ALA A 399 24.94 -14.46 3.45
N PHE A 400 24.98 -13.69 2.37
CA PHE A 400 24.42 -14.01 1.08
C PHE A 400 25.46 -13.77 -0.02
N ASP A 401 25.74 -14.78 -0.81
CA ASP A 401 26.72 -14.78 -1.91
C ASP A 401 28.09 -14.17 -1.50
N GLY A 402 28.54 -14.50 -0.27
CA GLY A 402 29.80 -14.04 0.31
C GLY A 402 29.75 -12.65 0.96
N GLN A 403 28.61 -11.95 0.90
CA GLN A 403 28.41 -10.69 1.59
C GLN A 403 27.73 -10.93 2.94
N THR A 404 28.39 -10.49 4.02
CA THR A 404 27.82 -10.57 5.37
C THR A 404 26.64 -9.58 5.48
N LEU A 405 25.52 -10.09 6.03
CA LEU A 405 24.34 -9.29 6.28
C LEU A 405 24.50 -8.57 7.61
N THR A 406 24.87 -7.30 7.56
CA THR A 406 25.07 -6.47 8.76
C THR A 406 23.89 -5.55 8.98
N TYR A 407 23.48 -5.43 10.24
CA TYR A 407 22.50 -4.45 10.67
C TYR A 407 23.20 -3.10 10.88
N ASP A 408 22.73 -2.07 10.18
CA ASP A 408 23.14 -0.69 10.42
C ASP A 408 22.10 -0.02 11.31
N ALA A 409 22.45 0.15 12.59
CA ALA A 409 21.57 0.77 13.59
C ALA A 409 21.33 2.26 13.34
N GLU A 410 22.25 2.96 12.64
CA GLU A 410 22.13 4.40 12.39
C GLU A 410 21.30 4.72 11.16
N ASN A 411 21.42 3.90 10.10
CA ASN A 411 20.73 4.14 8.82
C ASN A 411 19.48 3.27 8.63
N GLY A 412 19.17 2.35 9.55
CA GLY A 412 18.05 1.42 9.42
C GLY A 412 18.17 0.50 8.21
N LEU A 413 19.37 0.31 7.65
CA LEU A 413 19.64 -0.61 6.56
C LEU A 413 19.46 -2.03 7.07
N LEU A 414 18.60 -2.75 6.39
CA LEU A 414 18.22 -4.09 6.78
C LEU A 414 18.91 -5.09 5.87
N PRO A 415 19.28 -6.26 6.40
CA PRO A 415 19.95 -7.31 5.65
C PRO A 415 19.21 -7.75 4.38
N ASP A 416 17.88 -7.68 4.35
CA ASP A 416 17.06 -8.03 3.19
C ASP A 416 17.28 -7.12 1.97
N ILE A 417 17.64 -5.85 2.17
CA ILE A 417 17.99 -4.92 1.08
C ILE A 417 19.23 -5.43 0.36
N THR A 418 20.25 -5.86 1.11
CA THR A 418 21.48 -6.43 0.53
C THR A 418 21.18 -7.67 -0.29
N VAL A 419 20.35 -8.59 0.21
CA VAL A 419 19.92 -9.79 -0.54
C VAL A 419 19.19 -9.42 -1.82
N PHE A 420 18.29 -8.43 -1.74
CA PHE A 420 17.52 -7.96 -2.89
C PHE A 420 18.43 -7.35 -3.97
N ASP A 421 19.43 -6.55 -3.59
CA ASP A 421 20.37 -5.94 -4.52
C ASP A 421 21.26 -6.98 -5.21
N ILE A 422 21.69 -8.01 -4.48
CA ILE A 422 22.43 -9.13 -5.06
C ILE A 422 21.53 -9.88 -6.05
N LEU A 423 20.29 -10.20 -5.68
CA LEU A 423 19.36 -10.91 -6.56
C LEU A 423 19.06 -10.17 -7.87
N LYS A 424 19.11 -8.84 -7.90
CA LYS A 424 18.97 -8.04 -9.15
C LYS A 424 20.05 -8.38 -10.19
N THR A 425 21.21 -8.84 -9.77
CA THR A 425 22.34 -9.18 -10.65
C THR A 425 22.31 -10.63 -11.12
N LYS A 426 21.40 -11.45 -10.62
CA LYS A 426 21.31 -12.90 -10.87
C LYS A 426 20.18 -13.24 -11.82
N LYS A 427 20.17 -14.49 -12.28
CA LYS A 427 19.13 -15.10 -13.10
C LYS A 427 18.54 -16.32 -12.40
N ALA A 428 17.32 -16.69 -12.76
CA ALA A 428 16.77 -17.99 -12.38
C ALA A 428 17.68 -19.11 -12.89
N GLY A 429 17.93 -20.10 -12.06
CA GLY A 429 18.90 -21.19 -12.31
C GLY A 429 20.30 -20.91 -11.78
N ASP A 430 20.66 -19.66 -11.45
CA ASP A 430 21.95 -19.36 -10.83
C ASP A 430 22.03 -19.99 -9.42
N LYS A 431 23.24 -20.41 -9.09
CA LYS A 431 23.55 -20.90 -7.74
C LYS A 431 24.07 -19.76 -6.89
N VAL A 432 23.56 -19.65 -5.67
CA VAL A 432 24.00 -18.68 -4.68
C VAL A 432 24.39 -19.40 -3.39
N LYS A 433 25.37 -18.82 -2.69
CA LYS A 433 25.84 -19.32 -1.41
C LYS A 433 25.13 -18.58 -0.30
N LEU A 434 24.53 -19.33 0.63
CA LEU A 434 23.97 -18.83 1.88
C LEU A 434 24.85 -19.26 3.02
N THR A 435 25.24 -18.34 3.90
CA THR A 435 25.79 -18.67 5.21
C THR A 435 24.66 -18.52 6.21
N ILE A 436 24.28 -19.62 6.85
CA ILE A 436 23.18 -19.65 7.82
C ILE A 436 23.70 -19.98 9.21
N TYR A 437 22.94 -19.59 10.23
CA TYR A 437 23.09 -20.07 11.61
C TYR A 437 21.91 -20.99 11.91
N ARG A 438 22.21 -22.24 12.32
CA ARG A 438 21.24 -23.30 12.60
C ARG A 438 21.76 -24.13 13.79
N ASP A 439 20.93 -24.31 14.82
CA ASP A 439 21.22 -25.17 15.98
C ASP A 439 22.59 -24.89 16.65
N GLY A 440 22.96 -23.61 16.79
CA GLY A 440 24.24 -23.22 17.42
C GLY A 440 25.45 -23.18 16.47
N GLU A 441 25.30 -23.61 15.22
CA GLU A 441 26.41 -23.72 14.26
C GLU A 441 26.20 -22.82 13.03
N THR A 442 27.32 -22.39 12.44
CA THR A 442 27.33 -21.68 11.18
C THR A 442 27.57 -22.67 10.04
N VAL A 443 26.66 -22.70 9.07
CA VAL A 443 26.68 -23.65 7.94
C VAL A 443 26.61 -22.90 6.62
N ASP A 444 27.42 -23.31 5.65
CA ASP A 444 27.38 -22.83 4.29
C ASP A 444 26.51 -23.75 3.42
N LEU A 445 25.49 -23.17 2.79
CA LEU A 445 24.57 -23.87 1.89
C LEU A 445 24.67 -23.27 0.48
N THR A 446 24.48 -24.12 -0.52
CA THR A 446 24.32 -23.68 -1.91
C THR A 446 22.92 -23.98 -2.36
N VAL A 447 22.20 -22.94 -2.79
CA VAL A 447 20.82 -23.05 -3.30
C VAL A 447 20.76 -22.59 -4.74
N THR A 448 19.79 -23.12 -5.48
CA THR A 448 19.53 -22.68 -6.86
C THR A 448 18.36 -21.70 -6.86
N LEU A 449 18.56 -20.55 -7.49
CA LEU A 449 17.51 -19.56 -7.62
C LEU A 449 16.40 -20.07 -8.53
N SER A 450 15.18 -20.02 -8.07
CA SER A 450 14.00 -20.37 -8.87
C SER A 450 13.54 -19.19 -9.72
N SER A 451 12.77 -19.47 -10.78
CA SER A 451 11.97 -18.43 -11.41
C SER A 451 10.64 -18.34 -10.69
N LYS A 452 10.23 -17.17 -10.33
CA LYS A 452 8.89 -16.95 -9.80
C LYS A 452 7.95 -16.92 -11.01
N LYS A 453 7.30 -18.04 -11.27
CA LYS A 453 6.22 -18.12 -12.26
C LYS A 453 4.98 -17.38 -11.78
#